data_b0402d8fdce650a741c2cecc4c4113a2
#
_entry.id   b0402d8fdce650a741c2cecc4c4113a2
#
_cell.length_a   1.000
_cell.length_b   1.000
_cell.length_c   1.000
_cell.angle_alpha   90.00
_cell.angle_beta   90.00
_cell.angle_gamma   90.00
#
_symmetry.space_group_name_H-M   'P 1'
#
loop_
_entity.id
_entity.type
_entity.pdbx_description
1 polymer ?
#
loop_
_entity_poly.entity_id
_entity_poly.type
_entity_poly.pdbx_seq_one_letter_code
_entity_poly.pdbx_strand_id
1 'polypeptide(L)'
;QMCIRDRNWGNFGHKVRAYTYLLRLGQEGIPRMSSVAVLSARYLFEKLKNRYQTLPIDVSNSPRMHEFILTLSDDDFSNLENHGIPKNQAIPQIGKLFLDFGFHAPTVAFPEVFGLMIEPTESYTKKELDRFVEAVLAIKDIIEEAPYVLKTAPHFTPIDRVDEVSANRNLRLHETLNRLPPLPHNRISPAELTRLDVNEIKRRVIQLAKDNQGLI
;
A
#
# COMPACT_ATOMS: atom_id res chain seq x y z
N GLN A 1 10.32 23.51 13.10
CA GLN A 1 9.16 24.40 13.32
C GLN A 1 8.22 24.19 12.16
N MET A 2 7.37 23.28 12.38
CA MET A 2 6.47 22.88 11.31
C MET A 2 5.16 23.59 11.43
N CYS A 3 4.60 23.90 10.36
CA CYS A 3 3.19 24.03 10.00
C CYS A 3 2.23 24.77 10.93
N ILE A 4 2.37 24.75 12.23
CA ILE A 4 1.56 25.55 13.15
C ILE A 4 2.25 26.90 13.30
N ARG A 5 1.68 27.88 12.67
CA ARG A 5 2.15 29.25 12.79
C ARG A 5 1.17 30.00 13.67
N ASP A 6 1.67 30.61 14.69
CA ASP A 6 0.90 31.42 15.62
C ASP A 6 0.06 32.48 14.91
N ARG A 7 0.57 32.99 13.78
CA ARG A 7 -0.11 34.04 13.00
C ARG A 7 -1.37 33.58 12.28
N ASN A 8 -1.39 32.31 11.79
CA ASN A 8 -2.46 31.80 10.92
C ASN A 8 -3.41 30.85 11.62
N TRP A 9 -3.15 30.50 12.88
CA TRP A 9 -3.96 29.53 13.63
C TRP A 9 -4.16 28.19 12.91
N GLY A 10 -3.24 27.84 12.03
CA GLY A 10 -3.29 26.66 11.17
C GLY A 10 -4.16 26.86 9.92
N ASN A 11 -4.41 25.77 9.21
CA ASN A 11 -5.22 25.78 7.98
C ASN A 11 -6.72 25.81 8.32
N PHE A 12 -7.39 26.90 7.94
CA PHE A 12 -8.83 27.06 8.19
C PHE A 12 -9.68 25.97 7.53
N GLY A 13 -9.36 25.58 6.30
CA GLY A 13 -10.09 24.53 5.60
C GLY A 13 -10.07 23.18 6.35
N HIS A 14 -8.93 22.81 6.94
CA HIS A 14 -8.86 21.59 7.77
C HIS A 14 -9.72 21.69 9.03
N LYS A 15 -9.79 22.86 9.64
CA LYS A 15 -10.65 23.08 10.81
C LYS A 15 -12.13 22.95 10.45
N VAL A 16 -12.54 23.51 9.33
CA VAL A 16 -13.93 23.38 8.85
C VAL A 16 -14.26 21.91 8.56
N ARG A 17 -13.37 21.18 7.93
CA ARG A 17 -13.55 19.73 7.68
C ARG A 17 -13.71 18.95 8.98
N ALA A 18 -12.81 19.15 9.93
CA ALA A 18 -12.87 18.49 11.23
C ALA A 18 -14.16 18.84 11.97
N TYR A 19 -14.54 20.12 12.01
CA TYR A 19 -15.76 20.58 12.66
C TYR A 19 -17.02 19.95 12.02
N THR A 20 -17.10 19.96 10.70
CA THR A 20 -18.21 19.34 9.97
C THR A 20 -18.32 17.85 10.23
N TYR A 21 -17.18 17.15 10.27
CA TYR A 21 -17.12 15.73 10.57
C TYR A 21 -17.63 15.43 12.00
N LEU A 22 -17.16 16.17 12.98
CA LEU A 22 -17.59 16.02 14.36
C LEU A 22 -19.08 16.33 14.52
N LEU A 23 -19.59 17.38 13.88
CA LEU A 23 -21.03 17.69 13.89
C LEU A 23 -21.85 16.57 13.25
N ARG A 24 -21.36 15.98 12.15
CA ARG A 24 -22.05 14.88 11.45
C ARG A 24 -22.16 13.63 12.31
N LEU A 25 -21.11 13.30 13.03
CA LEU A 25 -21.05 12.11 13.89
C LEU A 25 -21.84 12.32 15.19
N GLY A 26 -21.69 13.49 15.81
CA GLY A 26 -22.26 13.78 17.10
C GLY A 26 -21.69 12.93 18.23
N GLN A 27 -22.30 13.04 19.40
CA GLN A 27 -21.86 12.38 20.62
C GLN A 27 -21.88 10.84 20.53
N GLU A 28 -22.83 10.29 19.80
CA GLU A 28 -22.98 8.83 19.65
C GLU A 28 -22.09 8.29 18.51
N GLY A 29 -21.95 9.05 17.43
CA GLY A 29 -21.20 8.62 16.25
C GLY A 29 -19.70 8.54 16.47
N ILE A 30 -19.13 9.39 17.31
CA ILE A 30 -17.66 9.42 17.57
C ILE A 30 -17.18 8.11 18.22
N PRO A 31 -17.75 7.63 19.35
CA PRO A 31 -17.36 6.34 19.92
C PRO A 31 -17.60 5.17 18.96
N ARG A 32 -18.69 5.20 18.22
CA ARG A 32 -19.03 4.15 17.24
C ARG A 32 -18.00 4.10 16.11
N MET A 33 -17.61 5.24 15.57
CA MET A 33 -16.57 5.35 14.54
C MET A 33 -15.24 4.76 15.03
N SER A 34 -14.79 5.14 16.23
CA SER A 34 -13.56 4.62 16.83
C SER A 34 -13.63 3.10 17.05
N SER A 35 -14.77 2.59 17.50
CA SER A 35 -14.98 1.15 17.68
C SER A 35 -14.91 0.39 16.35
N VAL A 36 -15.47 0.95 15.27
CA VAL A 36 -15.41 0.34 13.92
C VAL A 36 -13.98 0.35 13.40
N ALA A 37 -13.22 1.43 13.59
CA ALA A 37 -11.82 1.49 13.19
C ALA A 37 -10.97 0.40 13.86
N VAL A 38 -11.12 0.24 15.18
CA VAL A 38 -10.43 -0.82 15.95
C VAL A 38 -10.87 -2.21 15.48
N LEU A 39 -12.17 -2.42 15.26
CA LEU A 39 -12.70 -3.71 14.78
C LEU A 39 -12.15 -4.05 13.39
N SER A 40 -12.10 -3.10 12.47
CA SER A 40 -11.55 -3.27 11.13
C SER A 40 -10.06 -3.65 11.17
N ALA A 41 -9.28 -2.95 11.99
CA ALA A 41 -7.85 -3.26 12.15
C ALA A 41 -7.64 -4.67 12.74
N ARG A 42 -8.40 -5.05 13.76
CA ARG A 42 -8.33 -6.40 14.34
C ARG A 42 -8.76 -7.48 13.34
N TYR A 43 -9.79 -7.20 12.54
CA TYR A 43 -10.23 -8.13 11.51
C TYR A 43 -9.12 -8.42 10.50
N LEU A 44 -8.46 -7.39 9.98
CA LEU A 44 -7.34 -7.55 9.06
C LEU A 44 -6.14 -8.25 9.72
N PHE A 45 -5.80 -7.85 10.94
CA PHE A 45 -4.72 -8.47 11.71
C PHE A 45 -4.92 -9.98 11.88
N GLU A 46 -6.11 -10.41 12.32
CA GLU A 46 -6.41 -11.84 12.51
C GLU A 46 -6.32 -12.65 11.20
N LYS A 47 -6.64 -12.03 10.06
CA LYS A 47 -6.55 -12.67 8.75
C LYS A 47 -5.12 -12.77 8.21
N LEU A 48 -4.22 -11.87 8.62
CA LEU A 48 -2.89 -11.73 8.02
C LEU A 48 -1.75 -12.22 8.90
N LYS A 49 -1.91 -12.24 10.22
CA LYS A 49 -0.85 -12.57 11.19
C LYS A 49 -0.18 -13.93 11.02
N ASN A 50 -0.85 -14.88 10.39
CA ASN A 50 -0.31 -16.22 10.17
C ASN A 50 0.54 -16.34 8.88
N ARG A 51 0.48 -15.35 8.02
CA ARG A 51 1.24 -15.31 6.74
C ARG A 51 2.32 -14.25 6.74
N TYR A 52 2.18 -13.24 7.57
CA TYR A 52 3.15 -12.18 7.77
C TYR A 52 3.59 -12.10 9.23
N GLN A 53 4.79 -11.66 9.47
CA GLN A 53 5.19 -11.25 10.82
C GLN A 53 4.54 -9.90 11.15
N THR A 54 4.29 -9.66 12.42
CA THR A 54 3.77 -8.40 12.94
C THR A 54 4.77 -7.77 13.89
N LEU A 55 4.86 -6.44 13.88
CA LEU A 55 5.77 -5.71 14.75
C LEU A 55 4.99 -4.99 15.87
N PRO A 56 5.53 -4.89 17.07
CA PRO A 56 6.72 -5.61 17.56
C PRO A 56 6.47 -7.13 17.68
N ILE A 57 7.51 -7.93 17.47
CA ILE A 57 7.40 -9.40 17.42
C ILE A 57 7.02 -10.01 18.77
N ASP A 58 7.57 -9.48 19.87
CA ASP A 58 7.34 -9.93 21.22
C ASP A 58 5.89 -9.77 21.70
N VAL A 59 5.13 -8.89 21.08
CA VAL A 59 3.70 -8.63 21.37
C VAL A 59 2.79 -8.99 20.18
N SER A 60 3.23 -9.88 19.32
CA SER A 60 2.50 -10.26 18.08
C SER A 60 1.05 -10.72 18.31
N ASN A 61 0.76 -11.34 19.44
CA ASN A 61 -0.57 -11.80 19.81
C ASN A 61 -1.38 -10.79 20.65
N SER A 62 -0.80 -9.67 21.03
CA SER A 62 -1.51 -8.65 21.80
C SER A 62 -2.56 -7.94 20.96
N PRO A 63 -3.67 -7.50 21.56
CA PRO A 63 -4.67 -6.72 20.86
C PRO A 63 -4.06 -5.45 20.25
N ARG A 64 -4.42 -5.17 18.99
CA ARG A 64 -4.06 -3.93 18.30
C ARG A 64 -5.19 -2.93 18.45
N MET A 65 -4.86 -1.65 18.39
CA MET A 65 -5.86 -0.58 18.34
C MET A 65 -6.40 -0.44 16.89
N HIS A 66 -6.25 0.72 16.31
CA HIS A 66 -6.77 1.03 14.97
C HIS A 66 -5.76 0.77 13.84
N GLU A 67 -4.54 0.37 14.19
CA GLU A 67 -3.45 0.11 13.25
C GLU A 67 -2.57 -1.07 13.70
N PHE A 68 -1.80 -1.61 12.78
CA PHE A 68 -0.77 -2.61 13.04
C PHE A 68 0.27 -2.61 11.93
N ILE A 69 1.45 -3.17 12.21
CA ILE A 69 2.54 -3.24 11.26
C ILE A 69 2.73 -4.68 10.81
N LEU A 70 2.75 -4.90 9.50
CA LEU A 70 3.18 -6.14 8.88
C LEU A 70 4.64 -6.02 8.44
N THR A 71 5.38 -7.12 8.56
CA THR A 71 6.72 -7.28 7.99
C THR A 71 6.89 -8.68 7.41
N LEU A 72 8.00 -8.89 6.73
CA LEU A 72 8.39 -10.18 6.19
C LEU A 72 9.20 -10.96 7.23
N SER A 73 9.21 -12.28 7.11
CA SER A 73 10.14 -13.13 7.85
C SER A 73 11.58 -12.95 7.34
N ASP A 74 12.55 -13.37 8.14
CA ASP A 74 13.95 -13.37 7.69
C ASP A 74 14.17 -14.30 6.49
N ASP A 75 13.42 -15.41 6.41
CA ASP A 75 13.44 -16.31 5.25
C ASP A 75 12.92 -15.62 3.99
N ASP A 76 11.84 -14.82 4.09
CA ASP A 76 11.34 -14.03 2.96
C ASP A 76 12.36 -13.01 2.49
N PHE A 77 12.98 -12.27 3.42
CA PHE A 77 14.02 -11.31 3.07
C PHE A 77 15.21 -11.99 2.41
N SER A 78 15.64 -13.15 2.93
CA SER A 78 16.72 -13.94 2.35
C SER A 78 16.36 -14.43 0.94
N ASN A 79 15.13 -14.87 0.72
CA ASN A 79 14.64 -15.26 -0.59
C ASN A 79 14.69 -14.08 -1.58
N LEU A 80 14.25 -12.91 -1.16
CA LEU A 80 14.29 -11.69 -1.98
C LEU A 80 15.74 -11.27 -2.32
N GLU A 81 16.65 -11.32 -1.35
CA GLU A 81 18.07 -11.02 -1.55
C GLU A 81 18.73 -11.99 -2.54
N ASN A 82 18.43 -13.28 -2.45
CA ASN A 82 18.90 -14.30 -3.41
C ASN A 82 18.41 -14.03 -4.85
N HIS A 83 17.30 -13.32 -4.98
CA HIS A 83 16.77 -12.87 -6.27
C HIS A 83 17.21 -11.44 -6.63
N GLY A 84 18.18 -10.88 -5.93
CA GLY A 84 18.75 -9.56 -6.19
C GLY A 84 17.82 -8.39 -5.82
N ILE A 85 17.01 -8.56 -4.78
CA ILE A 85 16.18 -7.52 -4.18
C ILE A 85 16.70 -7.26 -2.76
N PRO A 86 17.51 -6.21 -2.55
CA PRO A 86 18.05 -5.90 -1.24
C PRO A 86 16.96 -5.61 -0.20
N LYS A 87 17.20 -5.99 1.05
CA LYS A 87 16.25 -5.82 2.17
C LYS A 87 15.67 -4.42 2.26
N ASN A 88 16.49 -3.38 2.05
CA ASN A 88 16.05 -1.98 2.09
C ASN A 88 15.14 -1.57 0.90
N GLN A 89 15.10 -2.35 -0.17
CA GLN A 89 14.24 -2.11 -1.33
C GLN A 89 12.98 -2.98 -1.31
N ALA A 90 12.95 -4.05 -0.53
CA ALA A 90 11.87 -5.02 -0.51
C ALA A 90 10.51 -4.36 -0.21
N ILE A 91 10.40 -3.63 0.89
CA ILE A 91 9.15 -3.00 1.32
C ILE A 91 8.66 -1.92 0.32
N PRO A 92 9.49 -0.99 -0.18
CA PRO A 92 9.10 -0.07 -1.24
C PRO A 92 8.63 -0.77 -2.53
N GLN A 93 9.26 -1.87 -2.94
CA GLN A 93 8.85 -2.62 -4.13
C GLN A 93 7.53 -3.35 -3.92
N ILE A 94 7.30 -3.91 -2.74
CA ILE A 94 6.01 -4.47 -2.35
C ILE A 94 4.92 -3.38 -2.40
N GLY A 95 5.22 -2.18 -1.91
CA GLY A 95 4.32 -1.03 -2.02
C GLY A 95 3.90 -0.73 -3.47
N LYS A 96 4.83 -0.83 -4.42
CA LYS A 96 4.51 -0.67 -5.86
C LYS A 96 3.59 -1.78 -6.39
N LEU A 97 3.75 -3.00 -5.90
CA LEU A 97 2.90 -4.13 -6.32
C LEU A 97 1.44 -3.97 -5.85
N PHE A 98 1.17 -3.28 -4.74
CA PHE A 98 -0.20 -2.97 -4.31
C PHE A 98 -1.01 -2.23 -5.39
N LEU A 99 -0.37 -1.39 -6.18
CA LEU A 99 -1.01 -0.66 -7.28
C LEU A 99 -1.59 -1.60 -8.33
N ASP A 100 -0.93 -2.72 -8.60
CA ASP A 100 -1.40 -3.73 -9.54
C ASP A 100 -2.66 -4.47 -9.06
N PHE A 101 -2.89 -4.49 -7.75
CA PHE A 101 -4.10 -5.05 -7.16
C PHE A 101 -5.22 -4.01 -6.97
N GLY A 102 -5.01 -2.77 -7.45
CA GLY A 102 -5.98 -1.69 -7.37
C GLY A 102 -6.03 -0.99 -6.01
N PHE A 103 -5.01 -1.17 -5.17
CA PHE A 103 -4.88 -0.52 -3.88
C PHE A 103 -3.79 0.54 -3.88
N HIS A 104 -4.05 1.64 -3.21
CA HIS A 104 -2.97 2.50 -2.76
C HIS A 104 -2.17 1.75 -1.69
N ALA A 105 -0.85 1.78 -1.80
CA ALA A 105 -0.01 1.09 -0.83
C ALA A 105 -0.28 1.59 0.60
N PRO A 106 -0.23 0.70 1.61
CA PRO A 106 -0.12 1.12 3.00
C PRO A 106 1.12 2.00 3.20
N THR A 107 1.22 2.70 4.32
CA THR A 107 2.43 3.46 4.63
C THR A 107 3.63 2.51 4.71
N VAL A 108 4.59 2.71 3.80
CA VAL A 108 5.80 1.87 3.70
C VAL A 108 6.95 2.48 4.46
N ALA A 109 7.76 1.65 5.09
CA ALA A 109 8.97 2.04 5.80
C ALA A 109 8.75 3.10 6.91
N PHE A 110 7.60 3.08 7.57
CA PHE A 110 7.29 3.94 8.70
C PHE A 110 6.19 3.29 9.59
N PRO A 111 6.26 3.37 10.92
CA PRO A 111 7.40 3.84 11.72
C PRO A 111 8.61 2.90 11.67
N GLU A 112 8.42 1.67 11.20
CA GLU A 112 9.45 0.65 11.05
C GLU A 112 9.95 0.58 9.61
N VAL A 113 11.27 0.65 9.43
CA VAL A 113 11.91 0.70 8.09
C VAL A 113 11.55 -0.49 7.20
N PHE A 114 11.36 -1.66 7.81
CA PHE A 114 11.00 -2.89 7.09
C PHE A 114 9.53 -3.27 7.27
N GLY A 115 8.67 -2.29 7.50
CA GLY A 115 7.25 -2.51 7.80
C GLY A 115 6.30 -1.86 6.81
N LEU A 116 5.08 -2.39 6.80
CA LEU A 116 3.89 -1.86 6.16
C LEU A 116 2.88 -1.53 7.26
N MET A 117 2.57 -0.26 7.48
CA MET A 117 1.59 0.14 8.48
C MET A 117 0.19 0.09 7.89
N ILE A 118 -0.63 -0.79 8.46
CA ILE A 118 -2.01 -1.02 8.03
C ILE A 118 -2.96 -0.27 8.96
N GLU A 119 -3.70 0.67 8.41
CA GLU A 119 -4.70 1.48 9.11
C GLU A 119 -5.98 1.54 8.26
N PRO A 120 -6.94 0.60 8.45
CA PRO A 120 -8.12 0.52 7.60
C PRO A 120 -9.15 1.61 7.85
N THR A 121 -9.10 2.28 9.00
CA THR A 121 -10.11 3.25 9.46
C THR A 121 -11.53 2.66 9.58
N GLU A 122 -12.54 3.51 9.69
CA GLU A 122 -13.95 3.13 9.72
C GLU A 122 -14.62 3.19 8.34
N SER A 123 -13.90 3.61 7.32
CA SER A 123 -14.48 4.02 6.02
C SER A 123 -14.76 2.86 5.08
N TYR A 124 -14.20 1.69 5.33
CA TYR A 124 -14.28 0.54 4.44
C TYR A 124 -15.37 -0.44 4.84
N THR A 125 -16.07 -0.97 3.83
CA THR A 125 -17.00 -2.08 4.01
C THR A 125 -16.26 -3.39 4.25
N LYS A 126 -16.95 -4.38 4.84
CA LYS A 126 -16.38 -5.72 5.02
C LYS A 126 -15.90 -6.34 3.70
N LYS A 127 -16.63 -6.14 2.61
CA LYS A 127 -16.26 -6.64 1.29
C LYS A 127 -14.93 -6.05 0.79
N GLU A 128 -14.69 -4.76 1.04
CA GLU A 128 -13.44 -4.10 0.69
C GLU A 128 -12.29 -4.60 1.56
N LEU A 129 -12.52 -4.81 2.85
CA LEU A 129 -11.55 -5.40 3.75
C LEU A 129 -11.20 -6.85 3.36
N ASP A 130 -12.19 -7.67 2.98
CA ASP A 130 -11.97 -9.03 2.49
C ASP A 130 -11.09 -9.02 1.23
N ARG A 131 -11.40 -8.15 0.26
CA ARG A 131 -10.60 -8.00 -0.96
C ARG A 131 -9.18 -7.54 -0.67
N PHE A 132 -8.99 -6.65 0.30
CA PHE A 132 -7.66 -6.23 0.73
C PHE A 132 -6.87 -7.42 1.29
N VAL A 133 -7.50 -8.25 2.14
CA VAL A 133 -6.88 -9.49 2.65
C VAL A 133 -6.45 -10.41 1.50
N GLU A 134 -7.34 -10.66 0.54
CA GLU A 134 -7.03 -11.50 -0.63
C GLU A 134 -5.82 -10.96 -1.41
N ALA A 135 -5.78 -9.64 -1.65
CA ALA A 135 -4.67 -8.99 -2.34
C ALA A 135 -3.34 -9.11 -1.56
N VAL A 136 -3.37 -8.86 -0.25
CA VAL A 136 -2.17 -8.98 0.61
C VAL A 136 -1.65 -10.40 0.65
N LEU A 137 -2.54 -11.40 0.72
CA LEU A 137 -2.16 -12.82 0.66
C LEU A 137 -1.58 -13.19 -0.72
N ALA A 138 -2.18 -12.72 -1.81
CA ALA A 138 -1.64 -12.95 -3.16
C ALA A 138 -0.26 -12.29 -3.35
N ILE A 139 -0.03 -11.11 -2.77
CA ILE A 139 1.29 -10.47 -2.74
C ILE A 139 2.29 -11.35 -1.98
N LYS A 140 1.89 -11.95 -0.84
CA LYS A 140 2.74 -12.88 -0.10
C LYS A 140 3.13 -14.10 -0.94
N ASP A 141 2.16 -14.69 -1.64
CA ASP A 141 2.44 -15.80 -2.55
C ASP A 141 3.42 -15.40 -3.67
N ILE A 142 3.31 -14.18 -4.22
CA ILE A 142 4.25 -13.67 -5.21
C ILE A 142 5.66 -13.54 -4.63
N ILE A 143 5.79 -13.05 -3.39
CA ILE A 143 7.08 -12.95 -2.70
C ILE A 143 7.74 -14.33 -2.55
N GLU A 144 6.95 -15.36 -2.26
CA GLU A 144 7.43 -16.74 -2.06
C GLU A 144 7.71 -17.46 -3.39
N GLU A 145 6.82 -17.34 -4.37
CA GLU A 145 6.83 -18.17 -5.59
C GLU A 145 7.48 -17.49 -6.80
N ALA A 146 7.39 -16.15 -6.88
CA ALA A 146 7.80 -15.37 -8.03
C ALA A 146 8.40 -14.01 -7.66
N PRO A 147 9.43 -13.94 -6.80
CA PRO A 147 9.98 -12.69 -6.26
C PRO A 147 10.45 -11.71 -7.33
N TYR A 148 10.82 -12.19 -8.52
CA TYR A 148 11.22 -11.35 -9.66
C TYR A 148 10.15 -10.35 -10.10
N VAL A 149 8.86 -10.61 -9.82
CA VAL A 149 7.74 -9.69 -10.10
C VAL A 149 7.96 -8.33 -9.43
N LEU A 150 8.55 -8.32 -8.25
CA LEU A 150 8.83 -7.07 -7.52
C LEU A 150 9.80 -6.15 -8.27
N LYS A 151 10.66 -6.70 -9.14
CA LYS A 151 11.62 -5.90 -9.92
C LYS A 151 10.97 -5.09 -11.03
N THR A 152 9.81 -5.52 -11.50
CA THR A 152 9.10 -4.91 -12.64
C THR A 152 7.80 -4.21 -12.25
N ALA A 153 7.32 -4.39 -11.01
CA ALA A 153 6.12 -3.72 -10.52
C ALA A 153 6.30 -2.18 -10.47
N PRO A 154 5.23 -1.40 -10.70
CA PRO A 154 3.87 -1.81 -11.07
C PRO A 154 3.73 -2.12 -12.57
N HIS A 155 2.72 -2.93 -12.96
CA HIS A 155 2.54 -3.38 -14.35
C HIS A 155 1.33 -2.74 -15.05
N PHE A 156 0.31 -2.31 -14.31
CA PHE A 156 -0.97 -1.83 -14.88
C PHE A 156 -1.15 -0.32 -14.83
N THR A 157 -0.22 0.40 -14.22
CA THR A 157 -0.27 1.86 -14.09
C THR A 157 0.16 2.55 -15.39
N PRO A 158 -0.25 3.81 -15.62
CA PRO A 158 0.21 4.59 -16.79
C PRO A 158 1.71 4.86 -16.81
N ILE A 159 2.33 4.83 -15.66
CA ILE A 159 3.77 5.03 -15.45
C ILE A 159 4.24 3.85 -14.60
N ASP A 160 5.31 3.21 -14.99
CA ASP A 160 5.91 2.11 -14.24
C ASP A 160 6.88 2.62 -13.16
N ARG A 161 8.16 2.64 -13.43
CA ARG A 161 9.17 3.14 -12.51
C ARG A 161 9.61 4.54 -12.89
N VAL A 162 9.68 5.42 -11.90
CA VAL A 162 10.23 6.75 -12.04
C VAL A 162 11.72 6.76 -11.70
N ASP A 163 12.52 7.54 -12.42
CA ASP A 163 13.88 7.87 -12.01
C ASP A 163 13.80 8.91 -10.88
N GLU A 164 13.76 8.42 -9.65
CA GLU A 164 13.63 9.24 -8.43
C GLU A 164 14.81 10.20 -8.28
N VAL A 165 16.01 9.80 -8.71
CA VAL A 165 17.21 10.63 -8.64
C VAL A 165 17.10 11.81 -9.61
N SER A 166 16.73 11.54 -10.84
CA SER A 166 16.52 12.58 -11.85
C SER A 166 15.36 13.50 -11.49
N ALA A 167 14.25 12.94 -11.02
CA ALA A 167 13.09 13.69 -10.57
C ALA A 167 13.39 14.69 -9.44
N ASN A 168 14.27 14.30 -8.50
CA ASN A 168 14.68 15.17 -7.41
C ASN A 168 15.75 16.20 -7.79
N ARG A 169 16.66 15.85 -8.70
CA ARG A 169 17.79 16.73 -9.10
C ARG A 169 17.42 17.71 -10.20
N ASN A 170 16.55 17.31 -11.12
CA ASN A 170 16.18 18.06 -12.31
C ASN A 170 14.69 18.38 -12.28
N LEU A 171 14.29 19.25 -11.36
CA LEU A 171 12.89 19.63 -11.18
C LEU A 171 12.33 20.26 -12.46
N ARG A 172 11.33 19.61 -13.04
CA ARG A 172 10.52 20.12 -14.15
C ARG A 172 9.12 20.39 -13.63
N LEU A 173 8.81 21.65 -13.41
CA LEU A 173 7.54 22.08 -12.80
C LEU A 173 6.39 22.24 -13.80
N HIS A 174 6.66 22.00 -15.06
CA HIS A 174 5.66 22.05 -16.13
C HIS A 174 6.02 21.07 -17.26
N GLU A 175 5.01 20.62 -17.97
CA GLU A 175 5.15 19.83 -19.19
C GLU A 175 4.07 20.24 -20.19
N THR A 176 4.32 20.02 -21.46
CA THR A 176 3.35 20.28 -22.52
C THR A 176 2.54 19.02 -22.80
N LEU A 177 1.22 19.15 -22.92
CA LEU A 177 0.31 18.01 -23.11
C LEU A 177 0.63 17.14 -24.33
N ASN A 178 1.16 17.76 -25.38
CA ASN A 178 1.57 17.06 -26.61
C ASN A 178 2.85 16.23 -26.49
N ARG A 179 3.51 16.26 -25.32
CA ARG A 179 4.68 15.43 -25.00
C ARG A 179 4.38 14.25 -24.09
N LEU A 180 3.12 14.07 -23.71
CA LEU A 180 2.76 12.92 -22.90
C LEU A 180 2.98 11.64 -23.70
N PRO A 181 3.68 10.64 -23.13
CA PRO A 181 3.85 9.35 -23.81
C PRO A 181 2.51 8.66 -24.00
N PRO A 182 2.38 7.78 -24.99
CA PRO A 182 1.20 6.94 -25.12
C PRO A 182 1.04 6.07 -23.88
N LEU A 183 -0.21 5.80 -23.52
CA LEU A 183 -0.49 4.90 -22.40
C LEU A 183 -0.02 3.48 -22.72
N PRO A 184 0.58 2.76 -21.76
CA PRO A 184 0.97 1.36 -21.95
C PRO A 184 -0.22 0.48 -22.34
N HIS A 185 0.02 -0.54 -23.18
CA HIS A 185 -1.03 -1.46 -23.62
C HIS A 185 -1.65 -2.28 -22.50
N ASN A 186 -0.88 -2.55 -21.47
CA ASN A 186 -1.30 -3.33 -20.29
C ASN A 186 -1.95 -2.50 -19.20
N ARG A 187 -2.13 -1.20 -19.41
CA ARG A 187 -2.79 -0.33 -18.43
C ARG A 187 -4.20 -0.80 -18.12
N ILE A 188 -4.49 -0.95 -16.84
CA ILE A 188 -5.83 -1.22 -16.31
C ILE A 188 -6.16 -0.13 -15.29
N SER A 189 -7.35 0.46 -15.38
CA SER A 189 -7.75 1.47 -14.42
C SER A 189 -7.98 0.86 -13.03
N PRO A 190 -7.80 1.62 -11.92
CA PRO A 190 -8.09 1.12 -10.57
C PRO A 190 -9.54 0.60 -10.43
N ALA A 191 -10.51 1.25 -11.09
CA ALA A 191 -11.90 0.81 -11.08
C ALA A 191 -12.13 -0.54 -11.78
N GLU A 192 -11.37 -0.84 -12.83
CA GLU A 192 -11.39 -2.15 -13.49
C GLU A 192 -10.68 -3.20 -12.64
N LEU A 193 -9.51 -2.86 -12.07
CA LEU A 193 -8.77 -3.76 -11.17
C LEU A 193 -9.63 -4.24 -10.00
N THR A 194 -10.46 -3.36 -9.42
CA THR A 194 -11.35 -3.74 -8.31
C THR A 194 -12.44 -4.75 -8.70
N ARG A 195 -12.69 -4.95 -9.99
CA ARG A 195 -13.69 -5.90 -10.51
C ARG A 195 -13.08 -7.24 -10.91
N LEU A 196 -11.77 -7.28 -11.13
CA LEU A 196 -11.06 -8.51 -11.47
C LEU A 196 -10.87 -9.40 -10.24
N ASP A 197 -10.86 -10.70 -10.45
CA ASP A 197 -10.46 -11.67 -9.44
C ASP A 197 -8.99 -11.50 -9.06
N VAL A 198 -8.69 -11.61 -7.76
CA VAL A 198 -7.33 -11.39 -7.24
C VAL A 198 -6.34 -12.42 -7.79
N ASN A 199 -6.76 -13.68 -7.96
CA ASN A 199 -5.90 -14.71 -8.55
C ASN A 199 -5.67 -14.48 -10.04
N GLU A 200 -6.62 -13.88 -10.74
CA GLU A 200 -6.43 -13.46 -12.12
C GLU A 200 -5.38 -12.36 -12.21
N ILE A 201 -5.45 -11.36 -11.34
CA ILE A 201 -4.43 -10.30 -11.24
C ILE A 201 -3.06 -10.91 -10.95
N LYS A 202 -2.96 -11.80 -9.96
CA LYS A 202 -1.72 -12.52 -9.62
C LYS A 202 -1.12 -13.21 -10.85
N ARG A 203 -1.91 -13.95 -11.60
CA ARG A 203 -1.45 -14.63 -12.82
C ARG A 203 -0.94 -13.67 -13.89
N ARG A 204 -1.67 -12.55 -14.11
CA ARG A 204 -1.31 -11.54 -15.11
C ARG A 204 0.00 -10.84 -14.78
N VAL A 205 0.21 -10.41 -13.52
CA VAL A 205 1.46 -9.75 -13.12
C VAL A 205 2.66 -10.69 -13.21
N ILE A 206 2.49 -11.97 -12.85
CA ILE A 206 3.54 -12.99 -13.01
C ILE A 206 3.89 -13.18 -14.49
N GLN A 207 2.91 -13.23 -15.38
CA GLN A 207 3.16 -13.37 -16.81
C GLN A 207 3.87 -12.15 -17.37
N LEU A 208 3.38 -10.94 -17.09
CA LEU A 208 4.00 -9.69 -17.54
C LEU A 208 5.45 -9.55 -17.05
N ALA A 209 5.71 -9.93 -15.80
CA ALA A 209 7.06 -9.92 -15.26
C ALA A 209 8.00 -10.90 -15.97
N LYS A 210 7.51 -12.08 -16.37
CA LYS A 210 8.28 -13.03 -17.19
C LYS A 210 8.61 -12.49 -18.57
N ASP A 211 7.62 -11.88 -19.22
CA ASP A 211 7.78 -11.31 -20.55
C ASP A 211 8.80 -10.14 -20.53
N ASN A 212 8.83 -9.38 -19.44
CA ASN A 212 9.77 -8.27 -19.24
C ASN A 212 11.19 -8.72 -18.83
N GLN A 213 11.38 -9.94 -18.31
CA GLN A 213 12.71 -10.44 -17.95
C GLN A 213 13.64 -10.65 -19.18
N GLY A 214 13.08 -10.75 -20.38
CA GLY A 214 13.85 -10.78 -21.62
C GLY A 214 14.35 -9.41 -22.10
N LEU A 215 13.96 -8.32 -21.42
CA LEU A 215 14.26 -6.94 -21.79
C LEU A 215 15.18 -6.21 -20.77
N ILE A 216 15.56 -6.89 -19.68
CA ILE A 216 16.52 -6.44 -18.65
C ILE A 216 17.79 -7.31 -18.75
#